data_6dc8fba2c295545445e7dee51279a949
#
_entry.id   6dc8fba2c295545445e7dee51279a949
#
_cell.length_a   1.000
_cell.length_b   1.000
_cell.length_c   1.000
_cell.angle_alpha   90.00
_cell.angle_beta   90.00
_cell.angle_gamma   90.00
#
_symmetry.space_group_name_H-M   'P 1'
#
loop_
_entity.id
_entity.type
_entity.pdbx_description
1 polymer ?
#
loop_
_entity_poly.entity_id
_entity_poly.type
_entity_poly.pdbx_seq_one_letter_code
_entity_poly.pdbx_strand_id
1 'polypeptide(L)'
;MDYRTPWDTGPGPAKPALLPDPAKPPRKPRGRRPITAGAAAAGAGASPGWLYHHLTASGPAEPLAAFVAAARGPGAVPWRHDLAALEEDVFNLAVAQPPAQRRLGVEGCRVLARQFRAQVEAHQARAAARAGHGHACPFDLHALLPVPDSVLRQGPAHPAALAWLSEHWGTTDRLRHVALRPGATVGRRLPRGHNVAGYGFFTDGGTPHAALAQLGPRWPALRFVLRPRPAG
;
A
#
# COMPACT_ATOMS: atom_id res chain seq x y z
N MET A 1 -21.08 -9.09 -41.04
CA MET A 1 -20.88 -10.23 -40.07
C MET A 1 -20.76 -9.62 -38.71
N ASP A 2 -21.89 -9.62 -37.98
CA ASP A 2 -21.94 -9.03 -36.63
C ASP A 2 -21.41 -10.04 -35.63
N TYR A 3 -20.29 -9.70 -34.99
CA TYR A 3 -19.72 -10.46 -33.89
C TYR A 3 -20.47 -10.11 -32.60
N ARG A 4 -21.41 -10.97 -32.18
CA ARG A 4 -21.99 -10.91 -30.81
C ARG A 4 -21.00 -11.53 -29.83
N THR A 5 -20.65 -10.76 -28.81
CA THR A 5 -19.83 -11.26 -27.69
C THR A 5 -20.68 -12.08 -26.71
N PRO A 6 -20.11 -13.08 -25.99
CA PRO A 6 -20.83 -13.98 -25.07
C PRO A 6 -21.48 -13.30 -23.85
N TRP A 7 -21.36 -11.98 -23.72
CA TRP A 7 -21.81 -11.19 -22.58
C TRP A 7 -23.06 -10.33 -22.84
N ASP A 8 -23.64 -10.40 -24.04
CA ASP A 8 -24.92 -9.75 -24.35
C ASP A 8 -26.07 -10.59 -23.79
N THR A 9 -26.28 -10.50 -22.47
CA THR A 9 -27.47 -10.98 -21.80
C THR A 9 -28.61 -9.98 -21.99
N GLY A 10 -29.74 -10.44 -22.48
CA GLY A 10 -30.98 -9.69 -22.69
C GLY A 10 -31.52 -9.00 -21.42
N PRO A 11 -32.70 -8.36 -21.49
CA PRO A 11 -33.21 -7.44 -20.47
C PRO A 11 -33.25 -8.10 -19.09
N GLY A 12 -32.57 -7.44 -18.13
CA GLY A 12 -32.47 -7.91 -16.74
C GLY A 12 -33.82 -8.01 -16.03
N PRO A 13 -33.91 -8.83 -14.97
CA PRO A 13 -35.14 -9.06 -14.24
C PRO A 13 -35.65 -7.79 -13.58
N ALA A 14 -36.98 -7.62 -13.59
CA ALA A 14 -37.73 -6.54 -12.99
C ALA A 14 -37.37 -6.38 -11.49
N LYS A 15 -37.19 -5.11 -11.06
CA LYS A 15 -36.96 -4.75 -9.64
C LYS A 15 -38.09 -5.33 -8.76
N PRO A 16 -37.75 -6.06 -7.67
CA PRO A 16 -38.76 -6.47 -6.69
C PRO A 16 -39.31 -5.23 -5.94
N ALA A 17 -40.61 -5.27 -5.67
CA ALA A 17 -41.33 -4.23 -4.93
C ALA A 17 -40.78 -4.07 -3.51
N LEU A 18 -40.58 -2.81 -3.09
CA LEU A 18 -40.19 -2.44 -1.73
C LEU A 18 -41.21 -2.93 -0.71
N LEU A 19 -40.75 -3.78 0.21
CA LEU A 19 -41.49 -4.13 1.42
C LEU A 19 -41.46 -2.94 2.41
N PRO A 20 -42.52 -2.69 3.20
CA PRO A 20 -42.56 -1.61 4.14
C PRO A 20 -41.59 -1.83 5.31
N ASP A 21 -40.93 -0.73 5.72
CA ASP A 21 -39.91 -0.61 6.76
C ASP A 21 -40.41 -1.11 8.13
N PRO A 22 -39.72 -2.05 8.82
CA PRO A 22 -40.09 -2.41 10.18
C PRO A 22 -39.73 -1.30 11.16
N ALA A 23 -40.66 -1.01 12.05
CA ALA A 23 -40.60 0.06 13.05
C ALA A 23 -39.30 0.03 13.88
N LYS A 24 -38.69 1.24 14.01
CA LYS A 24 -37.43 1.52 14.70
C LYS A 24 -37.54 1.21 16.20
N PRO A 25 -36.67 0.34 16.78
CA PRO A 25 -36.68 0.09 18.22
C PRO A 25 -36.18 1.29 19.03
N PRO A 26 -36.62 1.46 20.31
CA PRO A 26 -36.24 2.60 21.14
C PRO A 26 -34.78 2.61 21.52
N ARG A 27 -34.15 3.79 21.47
CA ARG A 27 -32.75 4.04 21.82
C ARG A 27 -32.49 3.83 23.31
N LYS A 28 -31.57 2.91 23.67
CA LYS A 28 -31.05 2.79 25.06
C LYS A 28 -30.08 3.95 25.38
N PRO A 29 -30.06 4.45 26.63
CA PRO A 29 -29.15 5.52 27.03
C PRO A 29 -27.69 5.08 27.02
N ARG A 30 -26.79 5.92 26.50
CA ARG A 30 -25.33 5.71 26.44
C ARG A 30 -24.73 5.86 27.83
N GLY A 31 -24.37 4.75 28.48
CA GLY A 31 -23.46 4.74 29.61
C GLY A 31 -22.02 5.04 29.17
N ARG A 32 -21.38 6.01 29.82
CA ARG A 32 -19.94 6.31 29.68
C ARG A 32 -19.13 5.14 30.21
N ARG A 33 -18.40 4.44 29.35
CA ARG A 33 -17.37 3.46 29.76
C ARG A 33 -16.05 4.19 29.99
N PRO A 34 -15.31 3.89 31.10
CA PRO A 34 -13.99 4.44 31.31
C PRO A 34 -12.99 3.80 30.33
N ILE A 35 -12.08 4.62 29.80
CA ILE A 35 -10.97 4.20 28.93
C ILE A 35 -9.88 3.65 29.83
N THR A 36 -9.80 2.32 29.94
CA THR A 36 -8.61 1.65 30.49
C THR A 36 -7.65 1.42 29.33
N ALA A 37 -6.47 1.98 29.42
CA ALA A 37 -5.35 1.71 28.53
C ALA A 37 -4.91 0.25 28.77
N GLY A 38 -5.34 -0.64 27.87
CA GLY A 38 -4.90 -2.04 27.83
C GLY A 38 -3.81 -2.19 26.80
N ALA A 39 -2.62 -2.61 27.22
CA ALA A 39 -1.55 -3.06 26.36
C ALA A 39 -2.07 -4.20 25.46
N ALA A 40 -2.07 -3.98 24.16
CA ALA A 40 -2.45 -5.00 23.20
C ALA A 40 -1.31 -6.01 23.07
N ALA A 41 -1.51 -7.20 23.62
CA ALA A 41 -0.70 -8.37 23.32
C ALA A 41 -0.82 -8.69 21.82
N ALA A 42 0.33 -8.90 21.18
CA ALA A 42 0.41 -9.37 19.79
C ALA A 42 -0.15 -10.79 19.71
N GLY A 43 -1.41 -10.91 19.28
CA GLY A 43 -2.07 -12.17 18.95
C GLY A 43 -1.82 -12.53 17.49
N ALA A 44 -1.16 -13.65 17.25
CA ALA A 44 -1.05 -14.27 15.93
C ALA A 44 -2.45 -14.62 15.41
N GLY A 45 -2.80 -14.14 14.21
CA GLY A 45 -4.01 -14.56 13.49
C GLY A 45 -4.91 -13.47 12.94
N ALA A 46 -4.48 -12.20 12.90
CA ALA A 46 -5.23 -11.17 12.19
C ALA A 46 -5.01 -11.33 10.67
N SER A 47 -6.08 -11.49 9.91
CA SER A 47 -6.09 -11.29 8.45
C SER A 47 -5.30 -10.02 8.12
N PRO A 48 -4.54 -9.98 7.01
CA PRO A 48 -3.80 -8.80 6.61
C PRO A 48 -4.78 -7.64 6.48
N GLY A 49 -4.85 -6.83 7.51
CA GLY A 49 -5.80 -5.73 7.59
C GLY A 49 -5.25 -4.52 6.86
N TRP A 50 -5.79 -4.23 5.68
CA TRP A 50 -5.56 -2.96 5.04
C TRP A 50 -6.07 -1.84 5.92
N LEU A 51 -5.15 -0.93 6.28
CA LEU A 51 -5.46 0.27 7.07
C LEU A 51 -5.51 1.47 6.13
N TYR A 52 -6.61 2.19 6.16
CA TYR A 52 -6.71 3.45 5.44
C TYR A 52 -6.23 4.62 6.32
N HIS A 53 -5.41 5.48 5.75
CA HIS A 53 -4.81 6.61 6.46
C HIS A 53 -5.13 7.94 5.80
N HIS A 54 -5.36 8.96 6.63
CA HIS A 54 -5.34 10.35 6.24
C HIS A 54 -4.09 11.01 6.81
N LEU A 55 -3.20 11.44 5.94
CA LEU A 55 -2.05 12.28 6.29
C LEU A 55 -2.36 13.73 5.92
N THR A 56 -2.08 14.63 6.83
CA THR A 56 -2.16 16.07 6.62
C THR A 56 -0.80 16.69 6.93
N ALA A 57 -0.21 17.38 5.95
CA ALA A 57 0.96 18.22 6.13
C ALA A 57 0.51 19.68 6.12
N SER A 58 0.95 20.48 7.08
CA SER A 58 0.56 21.90 7.19
C SER A 58 1.74 22.76 7.63
N GLY A 59 1.85 23.96 7.09
CA GLY A 59 2.91 24.91 7.39
C GLY A 59 2.94 26.09 6.43
N PRO A 60 4.01 26.90 6.45
CA PRO A 60 4.20 28.01 5.53
C PRO A 60 4.14 27.55 4.07
N ALA A 61 3.67 28.43 3.18
CA ALA A 61 3.37 28.05 1.79
C ALA A 61 4.59 27.50 1.04
N GLU A 62 5.74 28.15 1.17
CA GLU A 62 6.97 27.77 0.45
C GLU A 62 7.55 26.42 0.93
N PRO A 63 7.81 26.16 2.23
CA PRO A 63 8.24 24.85 2.70
C PRO A 63 7.23 23.73 2.36
N LEU A 64 5.93 24.02 2.40
CA LEU A 64 4.93 23.03 2.05
C LEU A 64 4.96 22.70 0.55
N ALA A 65 5.13 23.68 -0.32
CA ALA A 65 5.27 23.47 -1.75
C ALA A 65 6.52 22.63 -2.08
N ALA A 66 7.64 22.92 -1.42
CA ALA A 66 8.88 22.14 -1.54
C ALA A 66 8.68 20.69 -1.09
N PHE A 67 8.00 20.47 0.05
CA PHE A 67 7.65 19.13 0.51
C PHE A 67 6.75 18.39 -0.49
N VAL A 68 5.70 19.05 -0.98
CA VAL A 68 4.77 18.44 -1.96
C VAL A 68 5.50 18.04 -3.24
N ALA A 69 6.46 18.83 -3.70
CA ALA A 69 7.28 18.50 -4.85
C ALA A 69 8.22 17.30 -4.56
N ALA A 70 8.90 17.29 -3.42
CA ALA A 70 9.79 16.21 -2.99
C ALA A 70 9.05 14.89 -2.71
N ALA A 71 7.79 14.98 -2.26
CA ALA A 71 6.97 13.81 -1.96
C ALA A 71 6.45 13.09 -3.21
N ARG A 72 6.51 13.72 -4.38
CA ARG A 72 6.07 13.09 -5.63
C ARG A 72 7.09 12.07 -6.10
N GLY A 73 6.58 10.90 -6.46
CA GLY A 73 7.42 9.81 -6.95
C GLY A 73 6.66 8.85 -7.87
N PRO A 74 7.31 7.75 -8.25
CA PRO A 74 6.70 6.73 -9.11
C PRO A 74 5.62 5.90 -8.41
N GLY A 75 5.56 5.91 -7.07
CA GLY A 75 4.70 5.03 -6.29
C GLY A 75 5.13 3.56 -6.38
N ALA A 76 6.37 3.30 -6.71
CA ALA A 76 6.94 1.96 -6.85
C ALA A 76 8.36 1.93 -6.27
N VAL A 77 8.68 0.89 -5.53
CA VAL A 77 10.04 0.62 -5.06
C VAL A 77 10.77 -0.21 -6.12
N PRO A 78 11.95 0.20 -6.61
CA PRO A 78 12.68 -0.50 -7.66
C PRO A 78 13.46 -1.71 -7.11
N TRP A 79 12.76 -2.68 -6.55
CA TRP A 79 13.35 -3.91 -6.04
C TRP A 79 14.16 -4.64 -7.10
N ARG A 80 15.28 -5.22 -6.70
CA ARG A 80 16.11 -6.07 -7.55
C ARG A 80 16.04 -7.49 -6.99
N HIS A 81 15.74 -8.45 -7.86
CA HIS A 81 15.74 -9.87 -7.49
C HIS A 81 16.95 -10.55 -8.11
N ASP A 82 17.50 -11.54 -7.42
CA ASP A 82 18.38 -12.52 -8.06
C ASP A 82 17.51 -13.42 -8.93
N LEU A 83 17.48 -13.11 -10.22
CA LEU A 83 16.63 -13.82 -11.18
C LEU A 83 17.10 -15.26 -11.42
N ALA A 84 18.39 -15.55 -11.20
CA ALA A 84 18.92 -16.91 -11.36
C ALA A 84 18.51 -17.78 -10.16
N ALA A 85 18.69 -17.27 -8.94
CA ALA A 85 18.22 -17.93 -7.73
C ALA A 85 16.72 -18.17 -7.76
N LEU A 86 15.94 -17.17 -8.19
CA LEU A 86 14.50 -17.27 -8.32
C LEU A 86 14.06 -18.37 -9.31
N GLU A 87 14.74 -18.48 -10.47
CA GLU A 87 14.45 -19.52 -11.45
C GLU A 87 14.70 -20.91 -10.86
N GLU A 88 15.82 -21.08 -10.14
CA GLU A 88 16.17 -22.36 -9.52
C GLU A 88 15.22 -22.72 -8.37
N ASP A 89 14.82 -21.76 -7.54
CA ASP A 89 13.85 -21.97 -6.45
C ASP A 89 12.50 -22.41 -6.99
N VAL A 90 11.98 -21.73 -8.03
CA VAL A 90 10.73 -22.11 -8.68
C VAL A 90 10.82 -23.49 -9.31
N PHE A 91 11.94 -23.82 -9.96
CA PHE A 91 12.17 -25.14 -10.52
C PHE A 91 12.17 -26.21 -9.42
N ASN A 92 12.95 -26.02 -8.36
CA ASN A 92 13.04 -26.96 -7.24
C ASN A 92 11.69 -27.18 -6.57
N LEU A 93 10.92 -26.11 -6.35
CA LEU A 93 9.57 -26.20 -5.79
C LEU A 93 8.63 -27.00 -6.71
N ALA A 94 8.71 -26.80 -8.04
CA ALA A 94 7.86 -27.50 -9.00
C ALA A 94 8.20 -28.99 -9.11
N VAL A 95 9.49 -29.39 -9.00
CA VAL A 95 9.91 -30.79 -9.08
C VAL A 95 9.83 -31.52 -7.75
N ALA A 96 9.74 -30.82 -6.61
CA ALA A 96 9.63 -31.43 -5.28
C ALA A 96 8.34 -32.24 -5.09
N GLN A 97 7.30 -31.98 -5.90
CA GLN A 97 6.06 -32.78 -5.85
C GLN A 97 6.31 -34.22 -6.30
N PRO A 98 5.69 -35.22 -5.63
CA PRO A 98 5.81 -36.62 -6.05
C PRO A 98 5.39 -36.80 -7.52
N PRO A 99 6.05 -37.70 -8.30
CA PRO A 99 5.77 -37.86 -9.73
C PRO A 99 4.30 -38.12 -10.05
N ALA A 100 3.60 -38.84 -9.18
CA ALA A 100 2.17 -39.13 -9.34
C ALA A 100 1.24 -37.92 -9.17
N GLN A 101 1.72 -36.85 -8.52
CA GLN A 101 0.96 -35.61 -8.28
C GLN A 101 1.43 -34.48 -9.20
N ARG A 102 2.55 -34.64 -9.87
CA ARG A 102 3.09 -33.67 -10.81
C ARG A 102 2.24 -33.62 -12.09
N ARG A 103 1.74 -32.44 -12.43
CA ARG A 103 1.04 -32.22 -13.71
C ARG A 103 2.01 -31.94 -14.86
N LEU A 104 3.26 -31.59 -14.54
CA LEU A 104 4.30 -31.29 -15.51
C LEU A 104 5.46 -32.27 -15.36
N GLY A 105 6.05 -32.70 -16.47
CA GLY A 105 7.32 -33.36 -16.45
C GLY A 105 8.45 -32.40 -16.00
N VAL A 106 9.64 -32.94 -15.73
CA VAL A 106 10.81 -32.16 -15.28
C VAL A 106 11.14 -31.00 -16.22
N GLU A 107 11.11 -31.27 -17.54
CA GLU A 107 11.32 -30.21 -18.54
C GLU A 107 10.22 -29.17 -18.54
N GLY A 108 8.96 -29.57 -18.36
CA GLY A 108 7.84 -28.63 -18.18
C GLY A 108 8.01 -27.75 -16.95
N CYS A 109 8.55 -28.28 -15.84
CA CYS A 109 8.89 -27.50 -14.66
C CYS A 109 10.00 -26.46 -14.96
N ARG A 110 11.01 -26.84 -15.77
CA ARG A 110 12.08 -25.93 -16.19
C ARG A 110 11.53 -24.79 -17.07
N VAL A 111 10.64 -25.11 -18.00
CA VAL A 111 9.97 -24.10 -18.84
C VAL A 111 9.15 -23.14 -17.97
N LEU A 112 8.39 -23.67 -17.00
CA LEU A 112 7.60 -22.85 -16.06
C LEU A 112 8.49 -21.89 -15.27
N ALA A 113 9.63 -22.37 -14.73
CA ALA A 113 10.56 -21.55 -13.97
C ALA A 113 11.14 -20.40 -14.82
N ARG A 114 11.53 -20.68 -16.08
CA ARG A 114 11.99 -19.64 -17.02
C ARG A 114 10.91 -18.60 -17.35
N GLN A 115 9.66 -19.04 -17.55
CA GLN A 115 8.55 -18.12 -17.81
C GLN A 115 8.28 -17.22 -16.60
N PHE A 116 8.32 -17.78 -15.38
CA PHE A 116 8.15 -17.01 -14.16
C PHE A 116 9.27 -15.97 -13.99
N ARG A 117 10.53 -16.36 -14.19
CA ARG A 117 11.68 -15.45 -14.22
C ARG A 117 11.46 -14.31 -15.21
N ALA A 118 11.08 -14.61 -16.45
CA ALA A 118 10.86 -13.59 -17.49
C ALA A 118 9.74 -12.60 -17.09
N GLN A 119 8.67 -13.06 -16.42
CA GLN A 119 7.61 -12.20 -15.91
C GLN A 119 8.11 -11.26 -14.80
N VAL A 120 8.92 -11.78 -13.87
CA VAL A 120 9.50 -10.97 -12.79
C VAL A 120 10.48 -9.96 -13.36
N GLU A 121 11.33 -10.34 -14.32
CA GLU A 121 12.25 -9.44 -15.00
C GLU A 121 11.52 -8.29 -15.73
N ALA A 122 10.46 -8.62 -16.47
CA ALA A 122 9.63 -7.61 -17.13
C ALA A 122 8.91 -6.69 -16.12
N HIS A 123 8.52 -7.22 -14.96
CA HIS A 123 7.93 -6.41 -13.90
C HIS A 123 8.96 -5.45 -13.28
N GLN A 124 10.17 -5.92 -13.00
CA GLN A 124 11.28 -5.08 -12.51
C GLN A 124 11.64 -3.98 -13.50
N ALA A 125 11.79 -4.32 -14.79
CA ALA A 125 12.08 -3.32 -15.82
C ALA A 125 11.02 -2.22 -15.86
N ARG A 126 9.76 -2.59 -15.76
CA ARG A 126 8.64 -1.60 -15.69
C ARG A 126 8.69 -0.76 -14.41
N ALA A 127 9.02 -1.35 -13.26
CA ALA A 127 9.16 -0.63 -12.00
C ALA A 127 10.35 0.34 -12.04
N ALA A 128 11.50 -0.11 -12.57
CA ALA A 128 12.69 0.72 -12.75
C ALA A 128 12.44 1.89 -13.72
N ALA A 129 11.75 1.66 -14.84
CA ALA A 129 11.38 2.70 -15.78
C ALA A 129 10.46 3.75 -15.15
N ARG A 130 9.51 3.35 -14.29
CA ARG A 130 8.68 4.29 -13.53
C ARG A 130 9.48 5.07 -12.51
N ALA A 131 10.41 4.41 -11.79
CA ALA A 131 11.25 5.05 -10.78
C ALA A 131 12.13 6.16 -11.37
N GLY A 132 12.57 6.00 -12.62
CA GLY A 132 13.39 7.02 -13.30
C GLY A 132 12.62 8.26 -13.79
N HIS A 133 11.32 8.17 -14.02
CA HIS A 133 10.56 9.24 -14.72
C HIS A 133 9.17 9.51 -14.14
N GLY A 134 8.74 8.81 -13.10
CA GLY A 134 7.36 8.89 -12.60
C GLY A 134 7.20 9.87 -11.44
N HIS A 135 6.32 10.87 -11.61
CA HIS A 135 5.83 11.73 -10.53
C HIS A 135 4.30 11.57 -10.34
N ALA A 136 3.77 10.42 -10.77
CA ALA A 136 2.32 10.16 -10.75
C ALA A 136 1.77 9.92 -9.34
N CYS A 137 2.58 9.38 -8.42
CA CYS A 137 2.20 9.20 -7.02
C CYS A 137 2.40 10.51 -6.26
N PRO A 138 1.34 11.09 -5.67
CA PRO A 138 1.44 12.38 -5.01
C PRO A 138 2.16 12.33 -3.65
N PHE A 139 2.30 11.13 -3.05
CA PHE A 139 3.04 10.92 -1.80
C PHE A 139 3.70 9.55 -1.83
N ASP A 140 4.99 9.53 -2.06
CA ASP A 140 5.82 8.34 -2.21
C ASP A 140 6.89 8.30 -1.12
N LEU A 141 6.84 7.26 -0.28
CA LEU A 141 7.84 7.10 0.79
C LEU A 141 9.25 6.85 0.24
N HIS A 142 9.37 6.14 -0.89
CA HIS A 142 10.68 5.89 -1.50
C HIS A 142 11.32 7.18 -2.03
N ALA A 143 10.55 8.14 -2.50
CA ALA A 143 11.05 9.46 -2.90
C ALA A 143 11.57 10.27 -1.70
N LEU A 144 10.88 10.20 -0.56
CA LEU A 144 11.24 10.95 0.66
C LEU A 144 12.30 10.26 1.52
N LEU A 145 12.22 8.94 1.62
CA LEU A 145 13.05 8.06 2.45
C LEU A 145 13.48 6.86 1.59
N PRO A 146 14.49 7.05 0.72
CA PRO A 146 14.90 6.01 -0.21
C PRO A 146 15.33 4.72 0.48
N VAL A 147 14.85 3.58 -0.03
CA VAL A 147 15.34 2.27 0.39
C VAL A 147 16.77 2.11 -0.10
N PRO A 148 17.74 1.75 0.76
CA PRO A 148 19.13 1.58 0.38
C PRO A 148 19.31 0.50 -0.70
N ASP A 149 20.31 0.67 -1.56
CA ASP A 149 20.59 -0.25 -2.66
C ASP A 149 20.92 -1.69 -2.17
N SER A 150 21.59 -1.80 -1.02
CA SER A 150 21.84 -3.08 -0.35
C SER A 150 20.57 -3.83 0.04
N VAL A 151 19.53 -3.09 0.44
CA VAL A 151 18.21 -3.65 0.78
C VAL A 151 17.41 -3.97 -0.49
N LEU A 152 17.45 -3.08 -1.49
CA LEU A 152 16.78 -3.30 -2.79
C LEU A 152 17.23 -4.60 -3.48
N ARG A 153 18.51 -4.95 -3.34
CA ARG A 153 19.08 -6.20 -3.93
C ARG A 153 18.56 -7.48 -3.28
N GLN A 154 18.02 -7.40 -2.07
CA GLN A 154 17.50 -8.58 -1.38
C GLN A 154 16.08 -8.95 -1.82
N GLY A 155 15.38 -8.02 -2.47
CA GLY A 155 13.99 -8.22 -2.88
C GLY A 155 12.97 -7.94 -1.76
N PRO A 156 11.68 -7.75 -2.13
CA PRO A 156 10.65 -7.27 -1.21
C PRO A 156 10.25 -8.26 -0.11
N ALA A 157 10.43 -9.57 -0.34
CA ALA A 157 10.01 -10.61 0.60
C ALA A 157 11.15 -11.04 1.56
N HIS A 158 12.37 -10.53 1.38
CA HIS A 158 13.50 -10.91 2.21
C HIS A 158 13.33 -10.37 3.64
N PRO A 159 13.60 -11.18 4.70
CA PRO A 159 13.40 -10.74 6.09
C PRO A 159 14.10 -9.43 6.46
N ALA A 160 15.32 -9.20 5.97
CA ALA A 160 16.05 -7.96 6.23
C ALA A 160 15.42 -6.75 5.49
N ALA A 161 14.81 -6.94 4.32
CA ALA A 161 14.09 -5.89 3.63
C ALA A 161 12.80 -5.52 4.36
N LEU A 162 12.04 -6.51 4.84
CA LEU A 162 10.85 -6.31 5.65
C LEU A 162 11.18 -5.63 6.99
N ALA A 163 12.28 -6.04 7.64
CA ALA A 163 12.76 -5.41 8.87
C ALA A 163 13.11 -3.94 8.63
N TRP A 164 13.85 -3.64 7.56
CA TRP A 164 14.21 -2.27 7.21
C TRP A 164 12.96 -1.39 6.95
N LEU A 165 12.00 -1.90 6.16
CA LEU A 165 10.75 -1.18 5.89
C LEU A 165 9.95 -0.92 7.17
N SER A 166 9.84 -1.92 8.03
CA SER A 166 9.15 -1.80 9.33
C SER A 166 9.82 -0.77 10.23
N GLU A 167 11.15 -0.78 10.32
CA GLU A 167 11.92 0.14 11.15
C GLU A 167 11.88 1.58 10.64
N HIS A 168 12.02 1.77 9.31
CA HIS A 168 12.18 3.09 8.73
C HIS A 168 10.88 3.71 8.22
N TRP A 169 9.97 2.88 7.68
CA TRP A 169 8.68 3.37 7.20
C TRP A 169 7.52 3.08 8.17
N GLY A 170 7.65 2.05 9.01
CA GLY A 170 6.57 1.56 9.87
C GLY A 170 5.53 0.71 9.14
N THR A 171 5.85 0.28 7.91
CA THR A 171 5.02 -0.59 7.07
C THR A 171 5.87 -1.68 6.44
N THR A 172 5.26 -2.76 5.96
CA THR A 172 5.98 -3.87 5.32
C THR A 172 5.98 -3.78 3.79
N ASP A 173 5.25 -2.83 3.23
CA ASP A 173 5.19 -2.57 1.79
C ASP A 173 5.04 -1.05 1.51
N ARG A 174 5.06 -0.69 0.24
CA ARG A 174 4.77 0.67 -0.23
C ARG A 174 3.34 1.08 0.08
N LEU A 175 3.09 2.36 0.08
CA LEU A 175 1.73 2.89 0.17
C LEU A 175 0.91 2.53 -1.09
N ARG A 176 -0.35 2.17 -0.90
CA ARG A 176 -1.26 1.78 -1.98
C ARG A 176 -2.37 2.82 -2.15
N HIS A 177 -2.84 2.98 -3.39
CA HIS A 177 -3.95 3.88 -3.74
C HIS A 177 -3.78 5.29 -3.19
N VAL A 178 -2.57 5.83 -3.31
CA VAL A 178 -2.25 7.17 -2.83
C VAL A 178 -2.97 8.22 -3.65
N ALA A 179 -3.75 9.05 -2.99
CA ALA A 179 -4.51 10.12 -3.62
C ALA A 179 -4.37 11.44 -2.85
N LEU A 180 -4.37 12.55 -3.58
CA LEU A 180 -4.55 13.88 -2.98
C LEU A 180 -5.95 14.02 -2.40
N ARG A 181 -6.06 14.67 -1.26
CA ARG A 181 -7.33 15.00 -0.62
C ARG A 181 -7.53 16.51 -0.63
N PRO A 182 -8.19 17.05 -1.65
CA PRO A 182 -8.57 18.46 -1.67
C PRO A 182 -9.48 18.78 -0.47
N GLY A 183 -9.33 19.97 0.11
CA GLY A 183 -10.13 20.38 1.28
C GLY A 183 -9.70 19.74 2.61
N ALA A 184 -8.52 19.10 2.68
CA ALA A 184 -7.98 18.65 3.96
C ALA A 184 -7.87 19.83 4.94
N THR A 185 -8.31 19.62 6.18
CA THR A 185 -8.28 20.62 7.23
C THR A 185 -7.52 20.11 8.46
N VAL A 186 -6.89 21.00 9.20
CA VAL A 186 -6.15 20.66 10.43
C VAL A 186 -6.98 20.80 11.71
N GLY A 187 -8.29 20.99 11.62
CA GLY A 187 -9.19 21.10 12.76
C GLY A 187 -9.03 22.39 13.59
N ARG A 188 -8.15 23.28 13.20
CA ARG A 188 -7.94 24.61 13.79
C ARG A 188 -7.69 25.65 12.71
N ARG A 189 -7.92 26.92 13.01
CA ARG A 189 -7.59 28.01 12.11
C ARG A 189 -6.08 28.08 11.91
N LEU A 190 -5.65 28.08 10.64
CA LEU A 190 -4.25 28.22 10.29
C LEU A 190 -3.81 29.68 10.41
N PRO A 191 -2.54 29.94 10.77
CA PRO A 191 -1.95 31.27 10.67
C PRO A 191 -1.99 31.77 9.20
N ARG A 192 -1.91 33.11 9.03
CA ARG A 192 -1.77 33.70 7.71
C ARG A 192 -0.53 33.15 6.98
N GLY A 193 -0.66 32.87 5.68
CA GLY A 193 0.44 32.33 4.87
C GLY A 193 0.72 30.82 5.07
N HIS A 194 -0.08 30.12 5.89
CA HIS A 194 0.00 28.67 6.05
C HIS A 194 -1.02 27.95 5.14
N ASN A 195 -0.56 26.89 4.54
CA ASN A 195 -1.35 26.02 3.67
C ASN A 195 -1.41 24.59 4.20
N VAL A 196 -2.24 23.77 3.60
CA VAL A 196 -2.45 22.35 3.95
C VAL A 196 -2.36 21.50 2.69
N ALA A 197 -1.63 20.41 2.76
CA ALA A 197 -1.67 19.32 1.81
C ALA A 197 -2.24 18.07 2.51
N GLY A 198 -3.19 17.41 1.88
CA GLY A 198 -3.81 16.20 2.40
C GLY A 198 -3.61 15.02 1.47
N TYR A 199 -3.37 13.85 2.04
CA TYR A 199 -3.18 12.59 1.33
C TYR A 199 -4.03 11.50 1.95
N GLY A 200 -4.58 10.63 1.11
CA GLY A 200 -5.24 9.38 1.52
C GLY A 200 -4.49 8.20 0.93
N PHE A 201 -4.26 7.15 1.69
CA PHE A 201 -3.57 5.95 1.23
C PHE A 201 -3.87 4.74 2.11
N PHE A 202 -3.60 3.55 1.57
CA PHE A 202 -3.67 2.30 2.30
C PHE A 202 -2.27 1.79 2.62
N THR A 203 -2.15 1.13 3.79
CA THR A 203 -0.96 0.38 4.19
C THR A 203 -1.34 -1.05 4.54
N ASP A 204 -0.40 -1.96 4.36
CA ASP A 204 -0.47 -3.34 4.85
C ASP A 204 0.43 -3.49 6.08
N GLY A 205 -0.10 -4.12 7.11
CA GLY A 205 0.65 -4.55 8.28
C GLY A 205 1.12 -3.46 9.25
N GLY A 206 0.86 -2.18 9.03
CA GLY A 206 1.32 -1.14 9.96
C GLY A 206 0.91 0.28 9.60
N THR A 207 1.16 1.19 10.54
CA THR A 207 0.95 2.63 10.38
C THR A 207 2.29 3.32 10.18
N PRO A 208 2.50 4.19 9.17
CA PRO A 208 3.80 4.77 8.81
C PRO A 208 4.29 5.85 9.80
N HIS A 209 4.25 5.55 11.10
CA HIS A 209 4.73 6.47 12.13
C HIS A 209 6.26 6.64 12.09
N ALA A 210 7.00 5.58 11.79
CA ALA A 210 8.46 5.63 11.70
C ALA A 210 8.90 6.59 10.56
N ALA A 211 8.23 6.53 9.41
CA ALA A 211 8.48 7.48 8.32
C ALA A 211 8.23 8.92 8.76
N LEU A 212 7.11 9.19 9.41
CA LEU A 212 6.78 10.55 9.85
C LEU A 212 7.76 11.07 10.92
N ALA A 213 8.25 10.20 11.80
CA ALA A 213 9.28 10.56 12.78
C ALA A 213 10.59 10.99 12.10
N GLN A 214 10.95 10.39 10.97
CA GLN A 214 12.14 10.79 10.19
C GLN A 214 11.88 12.04 9.32
N LEU A 215 10.65 12.25 8.85
CA LEU A 215 10.30 13.42 8.05
C LEU A 215 10.25 14.71 8.89
N GLY A 216 9.83 14.63 10.17
CA GLY A 216 9.77 15.79 11.06
C GLY A 216 11.05 16.61 11.12
N PRO A 217 12.21 16.02 11.44
CA PRO A 217 13.49 16.73 11.44
C PRO A 217 13.93 17.29 10.08
N ARG A 218 13.55 16.63 8.98
CA ARG A 218 13.87 17.08 7.61
C ARG A 218 13.01 18.27 7.17
N TRP A 219 11.82 18.40 7.74
CA TRP A 219 10.85 19.43 7.42
C TRP A 219 10.35 20.14 8.70
N PRO A 220 11.23 20.83 9.44
CA PRO A 220 10.90 21.36 10.77
C PRO A 220 9.84 22.45 10.75
N ALA A 221 9.66 23.15 9.61
CA ALA A 221 8.62 24.15 9.43
C ALA A 221 7.21 23.53 9.19
N LEU A 222 7.12 22.20 8.98
CA LEU A 222 5.89 21.52 8.69
C LEU A 222 5.40 20.70 9.89
N ARG A 223 4.08 20.65 10.02
CA ARG A 223 3.41 19.76 10.97
C ARG A 223 2.72 18.63 10.21
N PHE A 224 3.04 17.41 10.59
CA PHE A 224 2.41 16.20 10.06
C PHE A 224 1.37 15.66 11.06
N VAL A 225 0.19 15.31 10.57
CA VAL A 225 -0.86 14.66 11.35
C VAL A 225 -1.37 13.45 10.57
N LEU A 226 -1.16 12.27 11.14
CA LEU A 226 -1.65 11.01 10.59
C LEU A 226 -2.87 10.54 11.39
N ARG A 227 -3.90 10.12 10.68
CA ARG A 227 -5.13 9.58 11.28
C ARG A 227 -5.46 8.26 10.59
N PRO A 228 -5.22 7.12 11.25
CA PRO A 228 -5.71 5.83 10.76
C PRO A 228 -7.25 5.83 10.82
N ARG A 229 -7.85 5.23 9.81
CA ARG A 229 -9.30 4.96 9.79
C ARG A 229 -9.49 3.48 9.46
N PRO A 230 -10.40 2.78 10.14
CA PRO A 230 -10.77 1.44 9.71
C PRO A 230 -11.27 1.54 8.27
N ALA A 231 -10.83 0.60 7.44
CA ALA A 231 -11.43 0.41 6.13
C ALA A 231 -12.87 -0.06 6.40
N GLY A 232 -13.85 0.79 6.08
CA GLY A 232 -15.27 0.48 6.21
C GLY A 232 -15.73 -0.43 5.08
#